data_760bf4d71256f438f46d8a80e7db4992
#
_entry.id   760bf4d71256f438f46d8a80e7db4992
#
_cell.length_a   1.000
_cell.length_b   1.000
_cell.length_c   1.000
_cell.angle_alpha   90.00
_cell.angle_beta   90.00
_cell.angle_gamma   90.00
#
_symmetry.space_group_name_H-M   'P 1'
#
loop_
_entity.id
_entity.type
_entity.pdbx_description
1 polymer ?
#
loop_
_entity_poly.entity_id
_entity_poly.type
_entity_poly.pdbx_seq_one_letter_code
_entity_poly.pdbx_strand_id
1 'polypeptide(L)'
;EIIPKITGVDKDARSFMLGEKVRFIVNCPECGSKLVRYEGEAAHYCPNETACPPQIKGKIEHFISRKAMNIDGLGPETVDMFYRLGLIRNTADLYKLTADDIKGLDRMGEKSAENIVTGIAQSKTVPFERVIFALGIRFVGETVSKKIAKSFENIDDLQQADLEKLVSIDEIGEKIAQSILAYFANESNRELVGKLKEAGLQLYRTEEDL
;
A
#
# COMPACT_ATOMS: atom_id res chain seq x y z
N GLU A 1 18.74 10.70 -16.95
CA GLU A 1 17.51 10.42 -17.72
C GLU A 1 17.07 11.70 -18.42
N ILE A 2 16.85 11.65 -19.75
CA ILE A 2 16.37 12.81 -20.51
C ILE A 2 14.85 12.69 -20.60
N ILE A 3 14.14 13.58 -19.93
CA ILE A 3 12.67 13.66 -20.00
C ILE A 3 12.32 14.57 -21.18
N PRO A 4 11.74 14.04 -22.28
CA PRO A 4 11.35 14.85 -23.41
C PRO A 4 10.20 15.77 -23.04
N LYS A 5 10.29 17.04 -23.49
CA LYS A 5 9.22 18.03 -23.31
C LYS A 5 8.61 18.34 -24.68
N ILE A 6 7.31 18.21 -24.80
CA ILE A 6 6.57 18.66 -25.99
C ILE A 6 6.59 20.19 -25.99
N THR A 7 7.19 20.79 -27.00
CA THR A 7 7.32 22.25 -27.15
C THR A 7 6.29 22.84 -28.10
N GLY A 8 5.64 22.01 -28.91
CA GLY A 8 4.64 22.44 -29.87
C GLY A 8 4.06 21.30 -30.69
N VAL A 9 3.09 21.60 -31.51
CA VAL A 9 2.49 20.68 -32.48
C VAL A 9 2.68 21.29 -33.86
N ASP A 10 3.27 20.52 -34.80
CA ASP A 10 3.38 20.91 -36.20
C ASP A 10 1.97 20.86 -36.83
N LYS A 11 1.45 22.03 -37.13
CA LYS A 11 0.10 22.17 -37.70
C LYS A 11 0.09 22.02 -39.23
N ASP A 12 1.23 22.06 -39.86
CA ASP A 12 1.37 22.02 -41.33
C ASP A 12 1.52 20.56 -41.84
N ALA A 13 1.94 19.64 -40.99
CA ALA A 13 1.98 18.19 -41.26
C ALA A 13 0.60 17.51 -41.23
N ARG A 14 -0.49 18.20 -41.58
CA ARG A 14 -1.87 17.72 -41.50
C ARG A 14 -2.29 16.70 -42.57
N SER A 15 -1.39 15.88 -43.03
CA SER A 15 -1.76 14.76 -43.91
C SER A 15 -2.14 13.50 -43.14
N PHE A 16 -2.29 13.57 -41.83
CA PHE A 16 -2.78 12.43 -41.03
C PHE A 16 -4.28 12.55 -40.81
N MET A 17 -4.97 11.45 -41.04
CA MET A 17 -6.37 11.35 -40.64
C MET A 17 -6.46 11.51 -39.11
N LEU A 18 -7.19 12.51 -38.68
CA LEU A 18 -7.55 12.63 -37.26
C LEU A 18 -8.40 11.41 -36.92
N GLY A 19 -7.86 10.52 -36.09
CA GLY A 19 -8.62 9.42 -35.51
C GLY A 19 -9.76 9.90 -34.61
N GLU A 20 -10.55 8.98 -34.12
CA GLU A 20 -11.60 9.31 -33.15
C GLU A 20 -10.99 9.94 -31.90
N LYS A 21 -11.75 10.86 -31.27
CA LYS A 21 -11.34 11.47 -30.01
C LYS A 21 -11.11 10.38 -28.96
N VAL A 22 -9.92 10.40 -28.36
CA VAL A 22 -9.61 9.52 -27.22
C VAL A 22 -10.63 9.77 -26.10
N ARG A 23 -11.31 8.73 -25.68
CA ARG A 23 -12.20 8.74 -24.52
C ARG A 23 -11.54 7.95 -23.39
N PHE A 24 -11.58 8.52 -22.19
CA PHE A 24 -11.14 7.76 -21.02
C PHE A 24 -12.11 6.65 -20.71
N ILE A 25 -11.58 5.52 -20.25
CA ILE A 25 -12.40 4.41 -19.76
C ILE A 25 -13.21 4.87 -18.54
N VAL A 26 -14.45 4.38 -18.46
CA VAL A 26 -15.37 4.75 -17.36
C VAL A 26 -15.34 3.72 -16.24
N ASN A 27 -15.10 2.48 -16.59
CA ASN A 27 -15.06 1.36 -15.65
C ASN A 27 -13.65 0.78 -15.56
N CYS A 28 -13.32 0.26 -14.39
CA CYS A 28 -12.07 -0.47 -14.16
C CYS A 28 -12.03 -1.73 -15.05
N PRO A 29 -10.98 -1.93 -15.85
CA PRO A 29 -10.87 -3.09 -16.73
C PRO A 29 -10.76 -4.42 -15.99
N GLU A 30 -10.32 -4.37 -14.72
CA GLU A 30 -10.11 -5.57 -13.91
C GLU A 30 -11.33 -6.00 -13.10
N CYS A 31 -12.04 -5.06 -12.48
CA CYS A 31 -13.15 -5.38 -11.58
C CYS A 31 -14.50 -4.78 -12.00
N GLY A 32 -14.55 -4.03 -13.11
CA GLY A 32 -15.78 -3.42 -13.62
C GLY A 32 -16.32 -2.22 -12.83
N SER A 33 -15.75 -1.89 -11.68
CA SER A 33 -16.20 -0.77 -10.86
C SER A 33 -16.04 0.55 -11.58
N LYS A 34 -17.00 1.46 -11.39
CA LYS A 34 -16.95 2.81 -11.97
C LYS A 34 -15.75 3.57 -11.42
N LEU A 35 -14.93 4.11 -12.34
CA LEU A 35 -13.76 4.91 -11.98
C LEU A 35 -14.17 6.27 -11.41
N VAL A 36 -13.39 6.77 -10.48
CA VAL A 36 -13.54 8.10 -9.88
C VAL A 36 -12.35 8.98 -10.26
N ARG A 37 -12.61 10.27 -10.40
CA ARG A 37 -11.58 11.27 -10.60
C ARG A 37 -11.69 12.29 -9.47
N TYR A 38 -10.62 12.46 -8.71
CA TYR A 38 -10.58 13.46 -7.65
C TYR A 38 -10.37 14.86 -8.21
N GLU A 39 -10.89 15.85 -7.52
CA GLU A 39 -10.75 17.24 -7.91
C GLU A 39 -9.27 17.64 -7.96
N GLY A 40 -8.88 18.34 -9.04
CA GLY A 40 -7.48 18.73 -9.28
C GLY A 40 -6.57 17.63 -9.78
N GLU A 41 -7.05 16.40 -9.94
CA GLU A 41 -6.25 15.27 -10.46
C GLU A 41 -6.64 14.89 -11.89
N ALA A 42 -5.64 14.59 -12.72
CA ALA A 42 -5.87 14.14 -14.10
C ALA A 42 -6.21 12.65 -14.17
N ALA A 43 -5.73 11.86 -13.21
CA ALA A 43 -5.87 10.41 -13.19
C ALA A 43 -7.29 9.96 -12.78
N HIS A 44 -7.69 8.79 -13.30
CA HIS A 44 -8.90 8.09 -12.91
C HIS A 44 -8.51 6.89 -12.04
N TYR A 45 -9.22 6.68 -10.95
CA TYR A 45 -8.91 5.68 -9.94
C TYR A 45 -10.06 4.69 -9.79
N CYS A 46 -9.72 3.42 -9.56
CA CYS A 46 -10.68 2.42 -9.15
C CYS A 46 -10.92 2.54 -7.64
N PRO A 47 -12.16 2.80 -7.18
CA PRO A 47 -12.44 2.94 -5.75
C PRO A 47 -12.58 1.60 -5.02
N ASN A 48 -12.56 0.48 -5.73
CA ASN A 48 -12.74 -0.86 -5.17
C ASN A 48 -11.44 -1.40 -4.54
N GLU A 49 -11.07 -0.83 -3.40
CA GLU A 49 -9.80 -1.13 -2.74
C GLU A 49 -9.72 -2.52 -2.11
N THR A 50 -10.87 -3.13 -1.82
CA THR A 50 -10.95 -4.40 -1.08
C THR A 50 -11.17 -5.61 -1.97
N ALA A 51 -11.62 -5.41 -3.22
CA ALA A 51 -11.94 -6.52 -4.11
C ALA A 51 -11.30 -6.42 -5.52
N CYS A 52 -10.64 -5.30 -5.85
CA CYS A 52 -9.94 -5.19 -7.12
C CYS A 52 -8.57 -5.92 -7.04
N PRO A 53 -8.33 -6.99 -7.82
CA PRO A 53 -7.13 -7.81 -7.69
C PRO A 53 -5.80 -7.05 -7.80
N PRO A 54 -5.59 -6.14 -8.78
CA PRO A 54 -4.37 -5.34 -8.84
C PRO A 54 -4.14 -4.47 -7.61
N GLN A 55 -5.21 -3.92 -7.01
CA GLN A 55 -5.06 -3.10 -5.81
C GLN A 55 -4.69 -3.93 -4.59
N ILE A 56 -5.31 -5.10 -4.43
CA ILE A 56 -4.97 -6.02 -3.34
C ILE A 56 -3.50 -6.45 -3.46
N LYS A 57 -3.09 -6.90 -4.65
CA LYS A 57 -1.70 -7.31 -4.89
C LYS A 57 -0.73 -6.16 -4.70
N GLY A 58 -1.02 -4.98 -5.23
CA GLY A 58 -0.18 -3.80 -5.08
C GLY A 58 -0.03 -3.35 -3.62
N LYS A 59 -1.08 -3.44 -2.81
CA LYS A 59 -1.00 -3.18 -1.36
C LYS A 59 -0.08 -4.19 -0.65
N ILE A 60 -0.15 -5.47 -1.03
CA ILE A 60 0.72 -6.51 -0.46
C ILE A 60 2.17 -6.30 -0.91
N GLU A 61 2.40 -5.99 -2.19
CA GLU A 61 3.74 -5.68 -2.73
C GLU A 61 4.37 -4.46 -2.06
N HIS A 62 3.59 -3.41 -1.84
CA HIS A 62 4.04 -2.24 -1.07
C HIS A 62 4.41 -2.64 0.36
N PHE A 63 3.54 -3.40 1.04
CA PHE A 63 3.74 -3.83 2.42
C PHE A 63 5.03 -4.65 2.60
N ILE A 64 5.31 -5.60 1.72
CA ILE A 64 6.51 -6.45 1.79
C ILE A 64 7.79 -5.74 1.35
N SER A 65 7.67 -4.58 0.72
CA SER A 65 8.80 -3.88 0.11
C SER A 65 9.92 -3.57 1.10
N ARG A 66 11.15 -3.39 0.58
CA ARG A 66 12.35 -3.13 1.36
C ARG A 66 12.23 -1.91 2.30
N LYS A 67 11.51 -0.89 1.89
CA LYS A 67 11.29 0.34 2.68
C LYS A 67 10.17 0.19 3.72
N ALA A 68 9.28 -0.75 3.51
CA ALA A 68 8.19 -1.10 4.43
C ALA A 68 8.61 -2.24 5.36
N MET A 69 7.97 -3.39 5.29
CA MET A 69 8.23 -4.51 6.21
C MET A 69 9.47 -5.33 5.86
N ASN A 70 10.09 -5.11 4.69
CA ASN A 70 11.32 -5.77 4.24
C ASN A 70 11.27 -7.31 4.32
N ILE A 71 10.23 -7.88 3.74
CA ILE A 71 10.06 -9.34 3.71
C ILE A 71 10.72 -9.87 2.45
N ASP A 72 11.88 -10.48 2.61
CA ASP A 72 12.61 -11.08 1.51
C ASP A 72 11.96 -12.39 1.03
N GLY A 73 12.20 -12.74 -0.24
CA GLY A 73 11.68 -13.96 -0.87
C GLY A 73 10.26 -13.85 -1.43
N LEU A 74 9.59 -12.73 -1.20
CA LEU A 74 8.29 -12.40 -1.78
C LEU A 74 8.46 -11.34 -2.87
N GLY A 75 8.33 -11.75 -4.13
CA GLY A 75 8.26 -10.82 -5.27
C GLY A 75 6.84 -10.75 -5.84
N PRO A 76 6.61 -9.88 -6.85
CA PRO A 76 5.29 -9.74 -7.49
C PRO A 76 4.70 -11.05 -8.03
N GLU A 77 5.55 -11.92 -8.61
CA GLU A 77 5.13 -13.23 -9.12
C GLU A 77 4.65 -14.17 -7.98
N THR A 78 5.35 -14.15 -6.85
CA THR A 78 4.98 -14.95 -5.67
C THR A 78 3.70 -14.42 -5.04
N VAL A 79 3.55 -13.11 -4.92
CA VAL A 79 2.32 -12.46 -4.44
C VAL A 79 1.13 -12.82 -5.34
N ASP A 80 1.31 -12.77 -6.66
CA ASP A 80 0.26 -13.16 -7.62
C ASP A 80 -0.12 -14.64 -7.47
N MET A 81 0.86 -15.52 -7.33
CA MET A 81 0.62 -16.94 -7.12
C MET A 81 -0.14 -17.19 -5.80
N PHE A 82 0.28 -16.62 -4.70
CA PHE A 82 -0.39 -16.77 -3.40
C PHE A 82 -1.81 -16.20 -3.43
N TYR A 83 -2.00 -15.07 -4.11
CA TYR A 83 -3.33 -14.50 -4.30
C TYR A 83 -4.25 -15.42 -5.11
N ARG A 84 -3.78 -15.96 -6.25
CA ARG A 84 -4.55 -16.89 -7.10
C ARG A 84 -4.92 -18.18 -6.38
N LEU A 85 -4.01 -18.71 -5.56
CA LEU A 85 -4.24 -19.90 -4.74
C LEU A 85 -5.13 -19.64 -3.51
N GLY A 86 -5.48 -18.37 -3.24
CA GLY A 86 -6.30 -18.01 -2.09
C GLY A 86 -5.58 -18.02 -0.75
N LEU A 87 -4.26 -18.13 -0.74
CA LEU A 87 -3.44 -18.13 0.47
C LEU A 87 -3.42 -16.75 1.16
N ILE A 88 -3.47 -15.67 0.36
CA ILE A 88 -3.50 -14.30 0.86
C ILE A 88 -4.60 -13.49 0.17
N ARG A 89 -5.28 -12.63 0.93
CA ARG A 89 -6.26 -11.63 0.46
C ARG A 89 -5.96 -10.23 0.96
N ASN A 90 -5.15 -10.13 2.00
CA ASN A 90 -4.68 -8.88 2.58
C ASN A 90 -3.30 -9.09 3.22
N THR A 91 -2.69 -8.02 3.72
CA THR A 91 -1.35 -8.04 4.30
C THR A 91 -1.28 -8.85 5.61
N ALA A 92 -2.35 -8.94 6.39
CA ALA A 92 -2.37 -9.71 7.63
C ALA A 92 -2.35 -11.23 7.38
N ASP A 93 -2.82 -11.68 6.23
CA ASP A 93 -2.81 -13.11 5.89
C ASP A 93 -1.37 -13.65 5.71
N LEU A 94 -0.40 -12.76 5.40
CA LEU A 94 1.02 -13.15 5.35
C LEU A 94 1.47 -13.78 6.67
N TYR A 95 1.00 -13.27 7.81
CA TYR A 95 1.40 -13.73 9.14
C TYR A 95 0.73 -15.04 9.57
N LYS A 96 -0.17 -15.57 8.76
CA LYS A 96 -0.82 -16.88 8.95
C LYS A 96 -0.14 -18.00 8.14
N LEU A 97 0.71 -17.61 7.15
CA LEU A 97 1.39 -18.57 6.28
C LEU A 97 2.38 -19.45 7.06
N THR A 98 2.34 -20.74 6.77
CA THR A 98 3.30 -21.72 7.27
C THR A 98 4.20 -22.21 6.13
N ALA A 99 5.34 -22.82 6.47
CA ALA A 99 6.20 -23.44 5.45
C ALA A 99 5.47 -24.53 4.67
N ASP A 100 4.54 -25.24 5.32
CA ASP A 100 3.74 -26.30 4.70
C ASP A 100 2.78 -25.78 3.64
N ASP A 101 2.27 -24.55 3.78
CA ASP A 101 1.42 -23.91 2.78
C ASP A 101 2.18 -23.53 1.51
N ILE A 102 3.49 -23.31 1.63
CA ILE A 102 4.34 -22.76 0.56
C ILE A 102 5.16 -23.84 -0.13
N LYS A 103 5.68 -24.81 0.65
CA LYS A 103 6.50 -25.88 0.09
C LYS A 103 5.67 -26.71 -0.91
N GLY A 104 6.26 -26.99 -2.06
CA GLY A 104 5.59 -27.76 -3.11
C GLY A 104 4.78 -26.91 -4.10
N LEU A 105 4.66 -25.61 -3.87
CA LEU A 105 4.17 -24.70 -4.90
C LEU A 105 5.19 -24.55 -6.04
N ASP A 106 4.74 -24.07 -7.19
CA ASP A 106 5.61 -23.91 -8.35
C ASP A 106 6.84 -23.05 -7.99
N ARG A 107 8.02 -23.60 -8.26
CA ARG A 107 9.33 -23.00 -7.94
C ARG A 107 9.60 -22.73 -6.46
N MET A 108 8.80 -23.29 -5.55
CA MET A 108 8.94 -23.16 -4.09
C MET A 108 9.39 -24.48 -3.46
N GLY A 109 10.70 -24.58 -3.20
CA GLY A 109 11.27 -25.66 -2.40
C GLY A 109 11.21 -25.37 -0.90
N GLU A 110 11.56 -26.35 -0.09
CA GLU A 110 11.58 -26.27 1.39
C GLU A 110 12.37 -25.05 1.88
N LYS A 111 13.58 -24.85 1.39
CA LYS A 111 14.42 -23.70 1.76
C LYS A 111 13.79 -22.34 1.41
N SER A 112 13.12 -22.24 0.27
CA SER A 112 12.42 -21.00 -0.11
C SER A 112 11.24 -20.72 0.81
N ALA A 113 10.48 -21.76 1.16
CA ALA A 113 9.36 -21.66 2.09
C ALA A 113 9.82 -21.21 3.49
N GLU A 114 10.88 -21.84 4.02
CA GLU A 114 11.48 -21.46 5.29
C GLU A 114 11.99 -20.02 5.30
N ASN A 115 12.67 -19.60 4.25
CA ASN A 115 13.17 -18.22 4.13
C ASN A 115 12.01 -17.19 4.15
N ILE A 116 10.93 -17.45 3.42
CA ILE A 116 9.75 -16.58 3.41
C ILE A 116 9.14 -16.48 4.80
N VAL A 117 8.88 -17.61 5.46
CA VAL A 117 8.28 -17.63 6.80
C VAL A 117 9.19 -16.96 7.82
N THR A 118 10.50 -17.16 7.72
CA THR A 118 11.50 -16.49 8.58
C THR A 118 11.48 -14.97 8.35
N GLY A 119 11.46 -14.52 7.09
CA GLY A 119 11.36 -13.10 6.75
C GLY A 119 10.07 -12.46 7.28
N ILE A 120 8.94 -13.15 7.16
CA ILE A 120 7.66 -12.73 7.75
C ILE A 120 7.78 -12.61 9.28
N ALA A 121 8.37 -13.59 9.95
CA ALA A 121 8.55 -13.54 11.39
C ALA A 121 9.46 -12.39 11.83
N GLN A 122 10.56 -12.16 11.13
CA GLN A 122 11.49 -11.06 11.39
C GLN A 122 10.84 -9.68 11.17
N SER A 123 9.91 -9.56 10.21
CA SER A 123 9.23 -8.30 9.94
C SER A 123 8.39 -7.77 11.11
N LYS A 124 8.04 -8.61 12.09
CA LYS A 124 7.28 -8.20 13.29
C LYS A 124 8.02 -7.18 14.15
N THR A 125 9.36 -7.15 14.08
CA THR A 125 10.23 -6.24 14.84
C THR A 125 10.62 -4.99 14.04
N VAL A 126 10.05 -4.79 12.88
CA VAL A 126 10.27 -3.58 12.08
C VAL A 126 9.74 -2.36 12.82
N PRO A 127 10.50 -1.24 12.88
CA PRO A 127 10.12 -0.04 13.62
C PRO A 127 8.75 0.51 13.24
N PHE A 128 8.07 1.14 14.19
CA PHE A 128 6.71 1.66 14.05
C PHE A 128 6.52 2.58 12.84
N GLU A 129 7.49 3.46 12.58
CA GLU A 129 7.47 4.35 11.40
C GLU A 129 7.34 3.60 10.08
N ARG A 130 8.01 2.45 9.97
CA ARG A 130 7.96 1.61 8.76
C ARG A 130 6.65 0.85 8.67
N VAL A 131 6.06 0.45 9.80
CA VAL A 131 4.73 -0.15 9.80
C VAL A 131 3.68 0.87 9.34
N ILE A 132 3.74 2.12 9.81
CA ILE A 132 2.86 3.21 9.33
C ILE A 132 3.02 3.39 7.82
N PHE A 133 4.25 3.42 7.31
CA PHE A 133 4.50 3.50 5.87
C PHE A 133 3.92 2.29 5.13
N ALA A 134 4.08 1.08 5.68
CA ALA A 134 3.59 -0.17 5.11
C ALA A 134 2.06 -0.24 4.99
N LEU A 135 1.30 0.49 5.82
CA LEU A 135 -0.16 0.58 5.71
C LEU A 135 -0.62 1.20 4.38
N GLY A 136 0.26 1.92 3.68
CA GLY A 136 -0.03 2.49 2.36
C GLY A 136 -1.08 3.59 2.37
N ILE A 137 -1.16 4.37 3.46
CA ILE A 137 -2.07 5.52 3.56
C ILE A 137 -1.69 6.54 2.50
N ARG A 138 -2.66 7.00 1.72
CA ARG A 138 -2.42 7.94 0.62
C ARG A 138 -1.76 9.22 1.13
N PHE A 139 -0.74 9.71 0.44
CA PHE A 139 0.10 10.86 0.79
C PHE A 139 1.01 10.67 2.02
N VAL A 140 0.97 9.52 2.67
CA VAL A 140 1.85 9.20 3.79
C VAL A 140 3.06 8.44 3.27
N GLY A 141 4.13 9.15 2.96
CA GLY A 141 5.43 8.60 2.57
C GLY A 141 6.35 8.35 3.78
N GLU A 142 7.57 7.88 3.53
CA GLU A 142 8.56 7.58 4.58
C GLU A 142 8.79 8.75 5.56
N THR A 143 8.95 9.97 5.04
CA THR A 143 9.17 11.16 5.89
C THR A 143 7.97 11.45 6.79
N VAL A 144 6.78 11.43 6.24
CA VAL A 144 5.53 11.66 7.00
C VAL A 144 5.32 10.56 8.04
N SER A 145 5.58 9.29 7.68
CA SER A 145 5.50 8.16 8.62
C SER A 145 6.41 8.32 9.83
N LYS A 146 7.63 8.83 9.63
CA LYS A 146 8.58 9.17 10.73
C LYS A 146 8.05 10.26 11.64
N LYS A 147 7.46 11.30 11.05
CA LYS A 147 6.85 12.41 11.83
C LYS A 147 5.67 11.90 12.68
N ILE A 148 4.81 11.06 12.08
CA ILE A 148 3.69 10.43 12.77
C ILE A 148 4.19 9.55 13.91
N ALA A 149 5.16 8.66 13.66
CA ALA A 149 5.68 7.76 14.68
C ALA A 149 6.32 8.50 15.87
N LYS A 150 6.91 9.69 15.63
CA LYS A 150 7.42 10.55 16.71
C LYS A 150 6.33 11.26 17.50
N SER A 151 5.18 11.52 16.89
CA SER A 151 4.09 12.30 17.49
C SER A 151 3.06 11.45 18.23
N PHE A 152 3.01 10.14 17.97
CA PHE A 152 2.07 9.21 18.62
C PHE A 152 2.83 8.07 19.29
N GLU A 153 2.33 7.63 20.44
CA GLU A 153 2.95 6.52 21.17
C GLU A 153 2.66 5.17 20.52
N ASN A 154 1.47 5.03 19.94
CA ASN A 154 1.02 3.79 19.31
C ASN A 154 -0.02 4.04 18.23
N ILE A 155 -0.42 2.98 17.53
CA ILE A 155 -1.38 3.05 16.44
C ILE A 155 -2.80 3.41 16.92
N ASP A 156 -3.17 3.06 18.16
CA ASP A 156 -4.50 3.34 18.70
C ASP A 156 -4.66 4.86 18.92
N ASP A 157 -3.61 5.54 19.40
CA ASP A 157 -3.57 6.99 19.53
C ASP A 157 -3.71 7.69 18.18
N LEU A 158 -3.04 7.15 17.15
CA LEU A 158 -3.15 7.66 15.78
C LEU A 158 -4.57 7.48 15.22
N GLN A 159 -5.22 6.36 15.50
CA GLN A 159 -6.59 6.09 15.07
C GLN A 159 -7.62 7.03 15.70
N GLN A 160 -7.33 7.53 16.91
CA GLN A 160 -8.20 8.43 17.67
C GLN A 160 -7.88 9.91 17.44
N ALA A 161 -6.82 10.21 16.66
CA ALA A 161 -6.42 11.58 16.39
C ALA A 161 -7.49 12.32 15.58
N ASP A 162 -7.68 13.59 15.91
CA ASP A 162 -8.50 14.51 15.14
C ASP A 162 -7.68 15.32 14.13
N LEU A 163 -8.37 16.12 13.31
CA LEU A 163 -7.76 16.94 12.29
C LEU A 163 -6.75 17.94 12.88
N GLU A 164 -7.11 18.59 14.00
CA GLU A 164 -6.29 19.61 14.65
C GLU A 164 -4.97 19.02 15.14
N LYS A 165 -5.01 17.87 15.80
CA LYS A 165 -3.84 17.14 16.25
C LYS A 165 -2.92 16.75 15.10
N LEU A 166 -3.48 16.24 13.99
CA LEU A 166 -2.71 15.81 12.82
C LEU A 166 -2.03 17.00 12.14
N VAL A 167 -2.75 18.10 11.93
CA VAL A 167 -2.21 19.30 11.27
C VAL A 167 -1.17 20.02 12.16
N SER A 168 -1.21 19.84 13.48
CA SER A 168 -0.19 20.38 14.38
C SER A 168 1.19 19.76 14.20
N ILE A 169 1.29 18.62 13.51
CA ILE A 169 2.56 17.94 13.24
C ILE A 169 3.23 18.59 12.02
N ASP A 170 4.51 18.93 12.17
CA ASP A 170 5.30 19.53 11.10
C ASP A 170 5.24 18.69 9.80
N GLU A 171 5.12 19.36 8.65
CA GLU A 171 4.94 18.76 7.30
C GLU A 171 3.61 18.00 7.08
N ILE A 172 2.71 17.93 8.04
CA ILE A 172 1.38 17.34 7.84
C ILE A 172 0.35 18.45 7.58
N GLY A 173 0.12 18.71 6.29
CA GLY A 173 -0.94 19.62 5.87
C GLY A 173 -2.32 18.94 5.90
N GLU A 174 -3.36 19.77 5.72
CA GLU A 174 -4.76 19.32 5.77
C GLU A 174 -5.05 18.12 4.84
N LYS A 175 -4.48 18.10 3.63
CA LYS A 175 -4.67 17.01 2.67
C LYS A 175 -4.15 15.66 3.18
N ILE A 176 -3.00 15.65 3.85
CA ILE A 176 -2.42 14.45 4.45
C ILE A 176 -3.26 14.04 5.66
N ALA A 177 -3.61 14.98 6.53
CA ALA A 177 -4.43 14.74 7.71
C ALA A 177 -5.79 14.14 7.35
N GLN A 178 -6.47 14.71 6.35
CA GLN A 178 -7.74 14.16 5.84
C GLN A 178 -7.59 12.73 5.28
N SER A 179 -6.48 12.43 4.62
CA SER A 179 -6.19 11.09 4.11
C SER A 179 -6.01 10.08 5.24
N ILE A 180 -5.35 10.46 6.34
CA ILE A 180 -5.19 9.63 7.53
C ILE A 180 -6.55 9.38 8.19
N LEU A 181 -7.34 10.42 8.39
CA LEU A 181 -8.69 10.32 8.96
C LEU A 181 -9.60 9.41 8.11
N ALA A 182 -9.57 9.58 6.79
CA ALA A 182 -10.34 8.75 5.86
C ALA A 182 -9.91 7.28 5.92
N TYR A 183 -8.60 7.01 6.03
CA TYR A 183 -8.08 5.65 6.17
C TYR A 183 -8.66 4.95 7.40
N PHE A 184 -8.62 5.59 8.58
CA PHE A 184 -9.12 5.03 9.83
C PHE A 184 -10.64 5.13 10.00
N ALA A 185 -11.34 5.96 9.23
CA ALA A 185 -12.79 5.94 9.15
C ALA A 185 -13.32 4.66 8.47
N ASN A 186 -12.52 4.04 7.60
CA ASN A 186 -12.87 2.79 6.93
C ASN A 186 -12.73 1.61 7.90
N GLU A 187 -13.83 0.90 8.14
CA GLU A 187 -13.90 -0.25 9.04
C GLU A 187 -12.94 -1.37 8.63
N SER A 188 -12.86 -1.69 7.33
CA SER A 188 -11.96 -2.72 6.81
C SER A 188 -10.49 -2.42 7.11
N ASN A 189 -10.09 -1.14 7.10
CA ASN A 189 -8.72 -0.75 7.45
C ASN A 189 -8.46 -0.88 8.95
N ARG A 190 -9.44 -0.53 9.80
CA ARG A 190 -9.33 -0.75 11.25
C ARG A 190 -9.24 -2.23 11.61
N GLU A 191 -10.06 -3.06 10.97
CA GLU A 191 -9.99 -4.52 11.13
C GLU A 191 -8.63 -5.07 10.69
N LEU A 192 -8.08 -4.58 9.57
CA LEU A 192 -6.76 -4.97 9.09
C LEU A 192 -5.68 -4.62 10.13
N VAL A 193 -5.70 -3.40 10.66
CA VAL A 193 -4.76 -2.97 11.71
C VAL A 193 -4.91 -3.83 12.96
N GLY A 194 -6.13 -4.17 13.36
CA GLY A 194 -6.41 -5.11 14.45
C GLY A 194 -5.76 -6.47 14.24
N LYS A 195 -5.89 -7.05 13.04
CA LYS A 195 -5.26 -8.33 12.67
C LYS A 195 -3.73 -8.25 12.67
N LEU A 196 -3.15 -7.13 12.22
CA LEU A 196 -1.71 -6.91 12.29
C LEU A 196 -1.22 -6.80 13.74
N LYS A 197 -2.00 -6.17 14.62
CA LYS A 197 -1.74 -6.10 16.05
C LYS A 197 -1.77 -7.49 16.70
N GLU A 198 -2.77 -8.29 16.39
CA GLU A 198 -2.88 -9.69 16.83
C GLU A 198 -1.73 -10.56 16.32
N ALA A 199 -1.24 -10.29 15.11
CA ALA A 199 -0.07 -10.96 14.54
C ALA A 199 1.24 -10.59 15.26
N GLY A 200 1.24 -9.56 16.11
CA GLY A 200 2.37 -9.15 16.92
C GLY A 200 3.34 -8.18 16.26
N LEU A 201 2.86 -7.36 15.31
CA LEU A 201 3.67 -6.29 14.73
C LEU A 201 3.93 -5.18 15.74
N GLN A 202 5.08 -4.50 15.61
CA GLN A 202 5.44 -3.35 16.42
C GLN A 202 4.62 -2.12 16.02
N LEU A 203 3.44 -1.97 16.61
CA LEU A 203 2.51 -0.87 16.36
C LEU A 203 2.60 0.24 17.43
N TYR A 204 3.78 0.40 18.00
CA TYR A 204 4.09 1.38 19.03
C TYR A 204 5.53 1.85 18.91
N ARG A 205 5.77 3.06 19.39
CA ARG A 205 7.08 3.70 19.45
C ARG A 205 7.91 3.12 20.59
N THR A 206 9.17 2.83 20.34
CA THR A 206 10.14 2.45 21.35
C THR A 206 10.99 3.67 21.78
N GLU A 207 11.77 3.53 22.83
CA GLU A 207 12.73 4.57 23.26
C GLU A 207 13.80 4.86 22.20
N GLU A 208 14.13 3.88 21.38
CA GLU A 208 15.10 4.01 20.27
C GLU A 208 14.55 4.84 19.10
N ASP A 209 13.22 5.03 19.02
CA ASP A 209 12.54 5.79 17.97
C ASP A 209 12.47 7.31 18.27
N LEU A 210 12.92 7.75 19.45
CA LEU A 210 12.97 9.14 19.90
C LEU A 210 14.26 9.84 19.47
#